data_3893ac3736429053a6bf487db16d23bb
#
_entry.id   3893ac3736429053a6bf487db16d23bb
#
_cell.length_a   1.000
_cell.length_b   1.000
_cell.length_c   1.000
_cell.angle_alpha   90.00
_cell.angle_beta   90.00
_cell.angle_gamma   90.00
#
_symmetry.space_group_name_H-M   'P 1'
#
loop_
_entity.id
_entity.type
_entity.pdbx_description
1 polymer ?
#
loop_
_entity_poly.entity_id
_entity_poly.type
_entity_poly.pdbx_seq_one_letter_code
_entity_poly.pdbx_strand_id
1 'polypeptide(L)'
;DGNGFKKSSNFVSGTRQAHFKFMMPGIYASNSYTVYYPGEDGVNDQVTIAAQQTQTEPNNTKHFGKAGDCGLGKAIKNANGQFDFTLEHKASYLCFLPSTSHTLVSTYITKIEVSSDNNIAGSYTLDAASNKLTGSGSEKTITLTTKGSGDYADGFPLNKNNTSLVTNRAFMVIAPGYHKLTVKYYIRDVQTNVEGVIVKKLKAFNYVAREYYDIASKLDVKVCDDKYYMWDALDEYWAGHKAEQPKKNGVQGSGYPEASDANRWYSQVSHPTAASKSAKFCPNVNECIWYCLKGDPHWDNTTLWTTWGHLYVGGMWFKKASVIASENGKANAAELKKADPLGR
;
A
#
# COMPACT_ATOMS: atom_id res chain seq x y z
N ASP A 1 22.71 5.99 -27.90
CA ASP A 1 23.94 6.74 -28.05
C ASP A 1 23.70 8.23 -27.84
N GLY A 2 24.41 8.86 -26.88
CA GLY A 2 24.28 10.27 -26.51
C GLY A 2 24.61 11.27 -27.61
N ASN A 3 25.09 10.84 -28.75
CA ASN A 3 25.39 11.68 -29.89
C ASN A 3 24.25 11.85 -30.87
N GLY A 4 23.14 11.18 -30.69
CA GLY A 4 21.94 11.34 -31.50
C GLY A 4 21.13 12.57 -31.09
N PHE A 5 20.88 13.48 -31.97
CA PHE A 5 20.03 14.65 -31.69
C PHE A 5 18.57 14.29 -31.91
N LYS A 6 17.82 14.28 -30.83
CA LYS A 6 16.37 14.04 -30.88
C LYS A 6 15.63 15.33 -31.19
N LYS A 7 14.78 15.29 -32.20
CA LYS A 7 13.81 16.37 -32.47
C LYS A 7 12.41 15.75 -32.51
N SER A 8 11.60 16.15 -31.56
CA SER A 8 10.17 15.81 -31.59
C SER A 8 9.50 16.45 -32.79
N SER A 9 8.70 15.69 -33.53
CA SER A 9 7.99 16.21 -34.68
C SER A 9 6.51 16.39 -34.41
N ASN A 10 5.78 15.40 -34.00
CA ASN A 10 4.34 15.45 -33.83
C ASN A 10 3.93 14.61 -32.59
N PHE A 11 4.25 15.14 -31.41
CA PHE A 11 3.76 14.52 -30.18
C PHE A 11 2.36 15.07 -29.86
N VAL A 12 1.38 14.20 -29.90
CA VAL A 12 0.02 14.51 -29.43
C VAL A 12 -0.19 13.74 -28.13
N SER A 13 -0.50 14.47 -27.05
CA SER A 13 -0.77 13.87 -25.74
C SER A 13 -1.90 12.83 -25.85
N GLY A 14 -1.69 11.65 -25.25
CA GLY A 14 -2.64 10.55 -25.27
C GLY A 14 -2.54 9.59 -26.46
N THR A 15 -1.58 9.79 -27.36
CA THR A 15 -1.33 8.82 -28.45
C THR A 15 -0.45 7.67 -27.97
N ARG A 16 -0.68 6.47 -28.52
CA ARG A 16 0.17 5.27 -28.27
C ARG A 16 1.45 5.29 -29.11
N GLN A 17 1.60 6.22 -30.01
CA GLN A 17 2.75 6.33 -30.92
C GLN A 17 3.22 7.79 -30.98
N ALA A 18 4.54 7.95 -31.02
CA ALA A 18 5.18 9.24 -31.22
C ALA A 18 6.23 9.11 -32.33
N HIS A 19 6.38 10.16 -33.15
CA HIS A 19 7.32 10.22 -34.24
C HIS A 19 8.48 11.15 -33.90
N PHE A 20 9.69 10.65 -34.08
CA PHE A 20 10.92 11.41 -33.82
C PHE A 20 11.85 11.33 -35.03
N LYS A 21 12.61 12.41 -35.25
CA LYS A 21 13.72 12.42 -36.19
C LYS A 21 15.04 12.52 -35.44
N PHE A 22 15.99 11.72 -35.89
CA PHE A 22 17.34 11.71 -35.34
C PHE A 22 18.31 12.07 -36.44
N MET A 23 19.26 12.97 -36.17
CA MET A 23 20.38 13.26 -37.04
C MET A 23 21.56 12.45 -36.52
N MET A 24 21.98 11.46 -37.29
CA MET A 24 23.09 10.59 -36.95
C MET A 24 24.33 10.98 -37.77
N PRO A 25 25.44 11.32 -37.14
CA PRO A 25 26.65 11.64 -37.88
C PRO A 25 27.27 10.38 -38.47
N GLY A 26 27.86 10.50 -39.64
CA GLY A 26 28.58 9.41 -40.33
C GLY A 26 28.02 9.07 -41.71
N ILE A 27 28.68 8.10 -42.35
CA ILE A 27 28.28 7.57 -43.66
C ILE A 27 27.65 6.19 -43.47
N TYR A 28 26.43 6.04 -43.95
CA TYR A 28 25.66 4.82 -43.81
C TYR A 28 25.47 4.15 -45.18
N ALA A 29 26.35 3.17 -45.49
CA ALA A 29 26.42 2.52 -46.80
C ALA A 29 25.42 1.36 -46.97
N SER A 30 25.06 0.69 -45.88
CA SER A 30 24.13 -0.46 -45.92
C SER A 30 22.68 -0.01 -46.10
N ASN A 31 21.85 -0.89 -46.68
CA ASN A 31 20.42 -0.65 -46.86
C ASN A 31 19.61 -0.84 -45.55
N SER A 32 20.19 -1.44 -44.53
CA SER A 32 19.53 -1.60 -43.23
C SER A 32 20.53 -1.66 -42.08
N TYR A 33 20.06 -1.25 -40.90
CA TYR A 33 20.80 -1.27 -39.64
C TYR A 33 19.89 -1.70 -38.50
N THR A 34 20.46 -2.41 -37.52
CA THR A 34 19.77 -2.66 -36.25
C THR A 34 19.80 -1.41 -35.40
N VAL A 35 18.68 -1.05 -34.80
CA VAL A 35 18.53 0.07 -33.89
C VAL A 35 18.27 -0.46 -32.49
N TYR A 36 19.14 -0.08 -31.57
CA TYR A 36 19.01 -0.40 -30.14
C TYR A 36 18.61 0.84 -29.37
N TYR A 37 17.64 0.69 -28.49
CA TYR A 37 17.32 1.63 -27.43
C TYR A 37 17.47 0.90 -26.10
N PRO A 38 18.61 1.05 -25.41
CA PRO A 38 18.88 0.29 -24.18
C PRO A 38 18.33 0.96 -22.90
N GLY A 39 17.54 2.02 -23.03
CA GLY A 39 17.16 2.88 -21.92
C GLY A 39 18.15 4.04 -21.70
N GLU A 40 17.95 4.81 -20.63
CA GLU A 40 18.82 5.96 -20.33
C GLU A 40 20.19 5.51 -19.78
N ASP A 41 20.23 4.43 -19.00
CA ASP A 41 21.43 3.93 -18.32
C ASP A 41 22.08 2.73 -19.04
N GLY A 42 21.53 2.33 -20.19
CA GLY A 42 22.08 1.24 -20.99
C GLY A 42 23.09 1.71 -22.03
N VAL A 43 23.91 0.78 -22.51
CA VAL A 43 24.96 1.06 -23.52
C VAL A 43 24.90 -0.02 -24.59
N ASN A 44 24.85 0.38 -25.87
CA ASN A 44 24.76 -0.52 -27.02
C ASN A 44 23.53 -1.43 -26.95
N ASP A 45 23.73 -2.73 -26.79
CA ASP A 45 22.72 -3.75 -26.62
C ASP A 45 22.48 -4.14 -25.15
N GLN A 46 23.23 -3.55 -24.22
CA GLN A 46 23.14 -3.85 -22.80
C GLN A 46 22.09 -2.99 -22.10
N VAL A 47 21.16 -3.63 -21.44
CA VAL A 47 20.03 -3.01 -20.71
C VAL A 47 20.14 -3.34 -19.24
N THR A 48 19.92 -2.34 -18.41
CA THR A 48 19.73 -2.56 -16.97
C THR A 48 18.28 -2.26 -16.59
N ILE A 49 17.52 -3.30 -16.23
CA ILE A 49 16.23 -3.09 -15.55
C ILE A 49 16.54 -2.82 -14.09
N ALA A 50 16.24 -1.60 -13.65
CA ALA A 50 16.63 -1.13 -12.32
C ALA A 50 15.80 -1.81 -11.22
N ALA A 51 16.49 -2.33 -10.21
CA ALA A 51 15.82 -2.83 -8.99
C ALA A 51 15.29 -1.69 -8.10
N GLN A 52 15.81 -0.48 -8.27
CA GLN A 52 15.31 0.74 -7.62
C GLN A 52 14.75 1.67 -8.69
N GLN A 53 13.45 1.87 -8.70
CA GLN A 53 12.75 2.75 -9.63
C GLN A 53 12.09 3.89 -8.85
N THR A 54 11.91 5.04 -9.48
CA THR A 54 11.29 6.20 -8.84
C THR A 54 10.31 6.86 -9.79
N GLN A 55 9.06 6.97 -9.36
CA GLN A 55 8.02 7.72 -10.04
C GLN A 55 7.61 8.88 -9.14
N THR A 56 7.86 10.11 -9.58
CA THR A 56 7.64 11.33 -8.78
C THR A 56 6.24 11.89 -8.86
N GLU A 57 5.49 11.51 -9.88
CA GLU A 57 4.10 11.93 -10.11
C GLU A 57 3.29 10.74 -10.61
N PRO A 58 2.04 10.56 -10.18
CA PRO A 58 1.20 9.49 -10.69
C PRO A 58 0.83 9.70 -12.18
N ASN A 59 0.31 8.66 -12.79
CA ASN A 59 -0.25 8.70 -14.16
C ASN A 59 0.72 9.07 -15.28
N ASN A 60 2.03 8.96 -15.06
CA ASN A 60 3.03 9.16 -16.10
C ASN A 60 4.14 8.11 -16.05
N THR A 61 4.88 7.98 -17.15
CA THR A 61 5.96 7.02 -17.35
C THR A 61 7.31 7.69 -17.60
N LYS A 62 7.49 8.92 -17.11
CA LYS A 62 8.72 9.71 -17.34
C LYS A 62 9.99 8.98 -16.88
N HIS A 63 9.87 8.14 -15.86
CA HIS A 63 10.99 7.38 -15.29
C HIS A 63 11.36 6.11 -16.07
N PHE A 64 10.60 5.72 -17.09
CA PHE A 64 10.79 4.43 -17.77
C PHE A 64 12.18 4.27 -18.39
N GLY A 65 12.73 5.31 -18.99
CA GLY A 65 14.08 5.25 -19.56
C GLY A 65 15.14 4.84 -18.52
N LYS A 66 15.07 5.42 -17.32
CA LYS A 66 15.93 5.05 -16.18
C LYS A 66 15.57 3.74 -15.52
N ALA A 67 14.30 3.34 -15.60
CA ALA A 67 13.84 2.07 -15.06
C ALA A 67 14.25 0.86 -15.91
N GLY A 68 14.77 1.08 -17.12
CA GLY A 68 15.21 0.03 -18.02
C GLY A 68 14.20 -0.30 -19.13
N ASP A 69 13.31 0.64 -19.46
CA ASP A 69 12.55 0.53 -20.71
C ASP A 69 13.51 0.50 -21.89
N CYS A 70 13.33 -0.47 -22.77
CA CYS A 70 14.24 -0.75 -23.86
C CYS A 70 13.51 -1.21 -25.12
N GLY A 71 14.17 -1.09 -26.27
CA GLY A 71 13.56 -1.43 -27.53
C GLY A 71 14.53 -1.83 -28.62
N LEU A 72 14.04 -2.60 -29.57
CA LEU A 72 14.74 -2.99 -30.79
C LEU A 72 13.96 -2.52 -32.02
N GLY A 73 14.69 -2.15 -33.06
CA GLY A 73 14.12 -1.85 -34.37
C GLY A 73 15.08 -2.19 -35.49
N LYS A 74 14.56 -2.23 -36.69
CA LYS A 74 15.35 -2.32 -37.92
C LYS A 74 15.13 -1.11 -38.77
N ALA A 75 16.16 -0.30 -38.94
CA ALA A 75 16.16 0.85 -39.81
C ALA A 75 16.35 0.39 -41.26
N ILE A 76 15.49 0.82 -42.15
CA ILE A 76 15.50 0.48 -43.57
C ILE A 76 15.62 1.77 -44.36
N LYS A 77 16.55 1.80 -45.32
CA LYS A 77 16.78 2.93 -46.22
C LYS A 77 15.60 3.12 -47.18
N ASN A 78 15.02 4.29 -47.13
CA ASN A 78 13.93 4.68 -48.05
C ASN A 78 14.46 5.30 -49.34
N ALA A 79 13.58 5.59 -50.28
CA ALA A 79 13.90 6.16 -51.60
C ALA A 79 14.63 7.53 -51.52
N ASN A 80 14.46 8.27 -50.41
CA ASN A 80 15.09 9.56 -50.16
C ASN A 80 16.46 9.46 -49.49
N GLY A 81 16.98 8.23 -49.28
CA GLY A 81 18.23 8.01 -48.60
C GLY A 81 18.17 8.14 -47.08
N GLN A 82 16.95 8.31 -46.52
CA GLN A 82 16.73 8.32 -45.06
C GLN A 82 16.42 6.92 -44.57
N PHE A 83 16.49 6.74 -43.25
CA PHE A 83 16.20 5.44 -42.62
C PHE A 83 14.95 5.54 -41.77
N ASP A 84 13.97 4.71 -42.08
CA ASP A 84 12.74 4.60 -41.30
C ASP A 84 12.81 3.36 -40.43
N PHE A 85 12.38 3.48 -39.16
CA PHE A 85 12.31 2.37 -38.22
C PHE A 85 11.21 2.57 -37.20
N THR A 86 10.74 1.47 -36.65
CA THR A 86 9.87 1.43 -35.49
C THR A 86 10.60 0.70 -34.39
N LEU A 87 10.65 1.32 -33.20
CA LEU A 87 11.16 0.66 -32.01
C LEU A 87 10.04 -0.16 -31.36
N GLU A 88 10.31 -1.41 -31.12
CA GLU A 88 9.45 -2.29 -30.37
C GLU A 88 10.02 -2.46 -28.96
N HIS A 89 9.22 -2.12 -27.94
CA HIS A 89 9.61 -2.33 -26.55
C HIS A 89 9.89 -3.81 -26.25
N LYS A 90 10.86 -4.07 -25.40
CA LYS A 90 11.29 -5.44 -25.04
C LYS A 90 11.14 -5.74 -23.55
N ALA A 91 10.83 -4.75 -22.72
CA ALA A 91 10.45 -4.96 -21.33
C ALA A 91 8.95 -5.22 -21.18
N SER A 92 8.54 -5.62 -19.99
CA SER A 92 7.15 -5.75 -19.54
C SER A 92 6.83 -4.69 -18.49
N TYR A 93 5.56 -4.32 -18.33
CA TYR A 93 5.16 -3.19 -17.48
C TYR A 93 4.04 -3.57 -16.54
N LEU A 94 4.19 -3.26 -15.26
CA LEU A 94 3.14 -3.34 -14.28
C LEU A 94 2.50 -1.97 -14.09
N CYS A 95 1.18 -1.91 -14.14
CA CYS A 95 0.39 -0.73 -13.87
C CYS A 95 -0.42 -0.97 -12.59
N PHE A 96 0.00 -0.37 -11.49
CA PHE A 96 -0.69 -0.49 -10.22
C PHE A 96 -1.86 0.50 -10.15
N LEU A 97 -3.02 -0.03 -9.78
CA LEU A 97 -4.29 0.69 -9.64
C LEU A 97 -4.75 0.57 -8.19
N PRO A 98 -4.10 1.25 -7.24
CA PRO A 98 -4.47 1.19 -5.84
C PRO A 98 -5.79 1.92 -5.61
N SER A 99 -6.64 1.34 -4.77
CA SER A 99 -7.90 1.92 -4.37
C SER A 99 -8.21 1.58 -2.92
N THR A 100 -9.09 2.34 -2.27
CA THR A 100 -9.62 2.04 -0.96
C THR A 100 -11.10 2.41 -0.89
N SER A 101 -11.87 1.71 -0.06
CA SER A 101 -13.26 2.07 0.25
C SER A 101 -13.36 3.09 1.38
N HIS A 102 -12.24 3.40 2.04
CA HIS A 102 -12.20 4.31 3.17
C HIS A 102 -11.99 5.78 2.75
N THR A 103 -12.63 6.68 3.46
CA THR A 103 -12.35 8.11 3.34
C THR A 103 -11.11 8.43 4.16
N LEU A 104 -9.93 8.32 3.52
CA LEU A 104 -8.65 8.67 4.14
C LEU A 104 -8.28 10.09 3.71
N VAL A 105 -7.80 10.90 4.65
CA VAL A 105 -7.55 12.35 4.42
C VAL A 105 -6.07 12.71 4.31
N SER A 106 -5.19 11.92 4.90
CA SER A 106 -3.74 12.17 4.97
C SER A 106 -2.87 10.94 4.73
N THR A 107 -3.43 9.94 4.04
CA THR A 107 -2.74 8.68 3.77
C THR A 107 -2.17 8.66 2.36
N TYR A 108 -0.93 8.24 2.24
CA TYR A 108 -0.17 8.18 0.98
C TYR A 108 0.48 6.82 0.79
N ILE A 109 0.59 6.40 -0.46
CA ILE A 109 1.47 5.29 -0.87
C ILE A 109 2.85 5.88 -1.06
N THR A 110 3.81 5.45 -0.26
CA THR A 110 5.19 5.97 -0.27
C THR A 110 6.11 5.11 -1.12
N LYS A 111 5.76 3.82 -1.25
CA LYS A 111 6.58 2.83 -1.93
C LYS A 111 5.74 1.61 -2.34
N ILE A 112 6.06 1.02 -3.48
CA ILE A 112 5.55 -0.27 -3.92
C ILE A 112 6.74 -1.21 -4.13
N GLU A 113 6.75 -2.35 -3.45
CA GLU A 113 7.77 -3.38 -3.60
C GLU A 113 7.14 -4.60 -4.27
N VAL A 114 7.78 -5.08 -5.33
CA VAL A 114 7.39 -6.30 -6.03
C VAL A 114 8.50 -7.32 -5.89
N SER A 115 8.19 -8.48 -5.32
CA SER A 115 9.09 -9.63 -5.27
C SER A 115 8.54 -10.78 -6.12
N SER A 116 9.43 -11.53 -6.73
CA SER A 116 9.14 -12.66 -7.62
C SER A 116 9.83 -13.93 -7.16
N ASP A 117 9.36 -15.07 -7.63
CA ASP A 117 10.02 -16.38 -7.47
C ASP A 117 11.32 -16.48 -8.28
N ASN A 118 11.47 -15.68 -9.34
CA ASN A 118 12.67 -15.62 -10.19
C ASN A 118 13.08 -14.16 -10.45
N ASN A 119 14.18 -13.94 -11.19
CA ASN A 119 14.72 -12.60 -11.40
C ASN A 119 13.83 -11.78 -12.33
N ILE A 120 13.56 -10.54 -11.95
CA ILE A 120 12.73 -9.56 -12.68
C ILE A 120 13.47 -8.26 -12.98
N ALA A 121 14.69 -8.09 -12.46
CA ALA A 121 15.56 -6.95 -12.70
C ALA A 121 17.04 -7.35 -12.79
N GLY A 122 17.90 -6.42 -13.16
CA GLY A 122 19.32 -6.63 -13.38
C GLY A 122 19.75 -6.37 -14.83
N SER A 123 20.87 -6.94 -15.24
CA SER A 123 21.43 -6.75 -16.58
C SER A 123 20.90 -7.77 -17.59
N TYR A 124 20.55 -7.27 -18.75
CA TYR A 124 20.03 -8.02 -19.89
C TYR A 124 20.67 -7.55 -21.19
N THR A 125 20.51 -8.34 -22.24
CA THR A 125 21.01 -8.01 -23.59
C THR A 125 19.84 -7.94 -24.58
N LEU A 126 19.80 -6.88 -25.39
CA LEU A 126 18.89 -6.80 -26.55
C LEU A 126 19.47 -7.67 -27.69
N ASP A 127 18.94 -8.86 -27.82
CA ASP A 127 19.38 -9.77 -28.89
C ASP A 127 18.59 -9.53 -30.18
N ALA A 128 19.26 -8.95 -31.15
CA ALA A 128 18.68 -8.66 -32.46
C ALA A 128 18.36 -9.93 -33.27
N ALA A 129 19.07 -11.04 -33.05
CA ALA A 129 18.85 -12.28 -33.77
C ALA A 129 17.53 -12.94 -33.34
N SER A 130 17.26 -13.00 -32.05
CA SER A 130 15.99 -13.52 -31.52
C SER A 130 14.89 -12.46 -31.41
N ASN A 131 15.22 -11.18 -31.60
CA ASN A 131 14.35 -10.02 -31.39
C ASN A 131 13.77 -9.94 -29.98
N LYS A 132 14.55 -10.31 -28.96
CA LYS A 132 14.14 -10.40 -27.56
C LYS A 132 15.14 -9.75 -26.61
N LEU A 133 14.67 -9.49 -25.41
CA LEU A 133 15.52 -9.25 -24.25
C LEU A 133 15.98 -10.61 -23.71
N THR A 134 17.28 -10.83 -23.63
CA THR A 134 17.90 -12.08 -23.19
C THR A 134 18.76 -11.86 -21.96
N GLY A 135 19.00 -12.93 -21.20
CA GLY A 135 19.72 -12.89 -19.94
C GLY A 135 18.88 -13.39 -18.79
N SER A 136 19.49 -13.54 -17.63
CA SER A 136 18.82 -14.07 -16.43
C SER A 136 18.52 -13.02 -15.36
N GLY A 137 19.04 -11.81 -15.53
CA GLY A 137 19.00 -10.80 -14.47
C GLY A 137 19.70 -11.23 -13.18
N SER A 138 19.60 -10.43 -12.13
CA SER A 138 20.22 -10.74 -10.84
C SER A 138 19.26 -10.54 -9.66
N GLU A 139 18.20 -9.76 -9.85
CA GLU A 139 17.35 -9.27 -8.77
C GLU A 139 15.93 -9.81 -8.88
N LYS A 140 15.45 -10.38 -7.77
CA LYS A 140 14.07 -10.89 -7.64
C LYS A 140 13.10 -9.84 -7.08
N THR A 141 13.60 -8.68 -6.70
CA THR A 141 12.80 -7.64 -6.06
C THR A 141 13.05 -6.31 -6.72
N ILE A 142 11.96 -5.60 -7.04
CA ILE A 142 12.00 -4.21 -7.49
C ILE A 142 11.25 -3.36 -6.48
N THR A 143 11.84 -2.22 -6.12
CA THR A 143 11.23 -1.18 -5.29
C THR A 143 10.94 0.03 -6.14
N LEU A 144 9.69 0.46 -6.19
CA LEU A 144 9.24 1.70 -6.80
C LEU A 144 8.96 2.73 -5.70
N THR A 145 9.76 3.77 -5.61
CA THR A 145 9.49 4.92 -4.75
C THR A 145 8.46 5.81 -5.43
N THR A 146 7.38 6.15 -4.71
CA THR A 146 6.27 6.98 -5.21
C THR A 146 6.28 8.35 -4.54
N LYS A 147 7.44 8.92 -4.33
CA LYS A 147 7.65 10.25 -3.75
C LYS A 147 8.21 11.21 -4.78
N GLY A 148 7.69 12.44 -4.76
CA GLY A 148 8.15 13.53 -5.60
C GLY A 148 8.34 14.83 -4.83
N SER A 149 7.81 15.91 -5.38
CA SER A 149 7.80 17.24 -4.78
C SER A 149 6.38 17.83 -4.85
N GLY A 150 6.17 18.96 -4.17
CA GLY A 150 4.85 19.60 -4.14
C GLY A 150 3.77 18.66 -3.60
N ASP A 151 2.70 18.48 -4.35
CA ASP A 151 1.53 17.68 -3.95
C ASP A 151 1.86 16.19 -3.73
N TYR A 152 3.01 15.73 -4.20
CA TYR A 152 3.45 14.33 -4.08
C TYR A 152 4.66 14.13 -3.17
N ALA A 153 4.99 15.14 -2.35
CA ALA A 153 6.12 15.07 -1.42
C ALA A 153 5.99 13.93 -0.40
N ASP A 154 4.78 13.60 -0.01
CA ASP A 154 4.48 12.51 0.92
C ASP A 154 4.18 11.16 0.25
N GLY A 155 4.11 11.13 -1.07
CA GLY A 155 3.77 9.96 -1.85
C GLY A 155 2.50 10.15 -2.69
N PHE A 156 1.97 9.05 -3.24
CA PHE A 156 0.73 9.11 -4.01
C PHE A 156 -0.49 8.99 -3.10
N PRO A 157 -1.45 9.94 -3.16
CA PRO A 157 -2.60 9.93 -2.27
C PRO A 157 -3.43 8.64 -2.37
N LEU A 158 -3.85 8.13 -1.22
CA LEU A 158 -4.74 6.97 -1.12
C LEU A 158 -6.00 7.36 -0.36
N ASN A 159 -7.12 7.55 -1.06
CA ASN A 159 -8.40 7.87 -0.45
C ASN A 159 -9.59 7.34 -1.27
N LYS A 160 -10.78 7.40 -0.71
CA LYS A 160 -12.03 6.95 -1.35
C LYS A 160 -12.36 7.74 -2.62
N ASN A 161 -11.97 8.99 -2.70
CA ASN A 161 -12.27 9.84 -3.86
C ASN A 161 -11.44 9.48 -5.10
N ASN A 162 -10.41 8.67 -4.93
CA ASN A 162 -9.64 8.08 -6.02
C ASN A 162 -10.31 6.81 -6.57
N THR A 163 -11.63 6.79 -6.63
CA THR A 163 -12.41 5.67 -7.20
C THR A 163 -12.27 5.57 -8.71
N SER A 164 -11.82 6.62 -9.38
CA SER A 164 -11.39 6.51 -10.76
C SER A 164 -10.10 5.69 -10.80
N LEU A 165 -10.17 4.52 -11.42
CA LEU A 165 -9.02 3.65 -11.71
C LEU A 165 -7.89 4.36 -12.48
N VAL A 166 -8.02 5.67 -12.71
CA VAL A 166 -7.13 6.49 -13.53
C VAL A 166 -6.33 7.50 -12.71
N THR A 167 -6.68 7.75 -11.42
CA THR A 167 -6.20 8.94 -10.71
C THR A 167 -4.81 8.81 -10.09
N ASN A 168 -4.37 7.61 -9.67
CA ASN A 168 -3.10 7.43 -8.96
C ASN A 168 -2.33 6.20 -9.45
N ARG A 169 -2.20 6.05 -10.76
CA ARG A 169 -1.44 4.93 -11.32
C ARG A 169 0.03 5.06 -11.02
N ALA A 170 0.59 3.96 -10.56
CA ALA A 170 2.03 3.79 -10.46
C ALA A 170 2.48 2.73 -11.48
N PHE A 171 3.66 2.92 -12.05
CA PHE A 171 4.17 2.07 -13.13
C PHE A 171 5.55 1.52 -12.79
N MET A 172 5.80 0.28 -13.17
CA MET A 172 7.07 -0.40 -12.93
C MET A 172 7.50 -1.17 -14.17
N VAL A 173 8.78 -1.09 -14.50
CA VAL A 173 9.40 -1.88 -15.57
C VAL A 173 9.94 -3.17 -14.98
N ILE A 174 9.60 -4.31 -15.59
CA ILE A 174 10.12 -5.63 -15.21
C ILE A 174 10.63 -6.39 -16.43
N ALA A 175 11.48 -7.38 -16.20
CA ALA A 175 11.83 -8.34 -17.24
C ALA A 175 10.61 -9.19 -17.63
N PRO A 176 10.40 -9.47 -18.93
CA PRO A 176 9.36 -10.38 -19.36
C PRO A 176 9.67 -11.81 -18.92
N GLY A 177 8.63 -12.60 -18.70
CA GLY A 177 8.76 -13.98 -18.29
C GLY A 177 7.57 -14.50 -17.49
N TYR A 178 7.66 -15.74 -17.05
CA TYR A 178 6.67 -16.38 -16.20
C TYR A 178 7.05 -16.13 -14.73
N HIS A 179 6.27 -15.33 -14.02
CA HIS A 179 6.58 -14.86 -12.67
C HIS A 179 5.39 -15.05 -11.72
N LYS A 180 5.69 -15.40 -10.48
CA LYS A 180 4.74 -15.36 -9.36
C LYS A 180 5.07 -14.17 -8.47
N LEU A 181 4.26 -13.13 -8.57
CA LEU A 181 4.55 -11.85 -7.92
C LEU A 181 3.87 -11.73 -6.55
N THR A 182 4.59 -11.11 -5.62
CA THR A 182 4.05 -10.58 -4.37
C THR A 182 4.26 -9.07 -4.37
N VAL A 183 3.18 -8.32 -4.18
CA VAL A 183 3.20 -6.84 -4.18
C VAL A 183 2.96 -6.36 -2.77
N LYS A 184 3.85 -5.50 -2.26
CA LYS A 184 3.71 -4.83 -0.97
C LYS A 184 3.51 -3.33 -1.21
N TYR A 185 2.41 -2.82 -0.71
CA TYR A 185 2.11 -1.39 -0.70
C TYR A 185 2.48 -0.82 0.66
N TYR A 186 3.43 0.09 0.70
CA TYR A 186 3.81 0.82 1.90
C TYR A 186 2.99 2.09 1.96
N ILE A 187 2.19 2.22 3.00
CA ILE A 187 1.31 3.37 3.20
C ILE A 187 1.72 4.11 4.47
N ARG A 188 1.52 5.41 4.46
CA ARG A 188 1.79 6.28 5.60
C ARG A 188 0.69 7.32 5.74
N ASP A 189 0.20 7.48 6.94
CA ASP A 189 -0.62 8.63 7.32
C ASP A 189 0.31 9.68 7.93
N VAL A 190 0.36 10.86 7.31
CA VAL A 190 1.31 11.92 7.72
C VAL A 190 0.84 12.66 8.98
N GLN A 191 -0.44 12.63 9.29
CA GLN A 191 -0.98 13.30 10.47
C GLN A 191 -0.77 12.48 11.75
N THR A 192 -1.02 11.18 11.69
CA THR A 192 -0.79 10.27 12.82
C THR A 192 0.62 9.71 12.86
N ASN A 193 1.39 9.91 11.80
CA ASN A 193 2.72 9.34 11.56
C ASN A 193 2.74 7.81 11.62
N VAL A 194 1.62 7.17 11.27
CA VAL A 194 1.47 5.72 11.24
C VAL A 194 1.88 5.20 9.88
N GLU A 195 2.73 4.21 9.86
CA GLU A 195 3.14 3.47 8.67
C GLU A 195 2.58 2.05 8.70
N GLY A 196 2.29 1.52 7.51
CA GLY A 196 1.81 0.16 7.38
C GLY A 196 2.12 -0.45 6.03
N VAL A 197 1.98 -1.76 5.95
CA VAL A 197 2.23 -2.52 4.73
C VAL A 197 1.04 -3.41 4.42
N ILE A 198 0.51 -3.29 3.19
CA ILE A 198 -0.54 -4.16 2.69
C ILE A 198 0.05 -5.07 1.62
N VAL A 199 -0.08 -6.37 1.82
CA VAL A 199 0.51 -7.39 0.95
C VAL A 199 -0.55 -8.01 0.05
N LYS A 200 -0.27 -8.08 -1.26
CA LYS A 200 -1.09 -8.77 -2.27
C LYS A 200 -0.25 -9.84 -2.95
N LYS A 201 -0.72 -11.08 -2.92
CA LYS A 201 -0.08 -12.20 -3.63
C LYS A 201 -0.83 -12.44 -4.93
N LEU A 202 -0.11 -12.42 -6.04
CA LEU A 202 -0.67 -12.66 -7.37
C LEU A 202 -0.42 -14.12 -7.76
N LYS A 203 -1.29 -14.63 -8.62
CA LYS A 203 -1.05 -15.94 -9.27
C LYS A 203 0.13 -15.83 -10.22
N ALA A 204 0.81 -16.94 -10.45
CA ALA A 204 1.84 -17.01 -11.46
C ALA A 204 1.24 -16.70 -12.85
N PHE A 205 1.92 -15.86 -13.62
CA PHE A 205 1.45 -15.38 -14.91
C PHE A 205 2.63 -15.13 -15.86
N ASN A 206 2.37 -15.18 -17.16
CA ASN A 206 3.36 -14.89 -18.19
C ASN A 206 3.29 -13.41 -18.58
N TYR A 207 4.27 -12.63 -18.15
CA TYR A 207 4.41 -11.21 -18.45
C TYR A 207 5.17 -11.05 -19.76
N VAL A 208 4.44 -10.74 -20.83
CA VAL A 208 4.99 -10.68 -22.19
C VAL A 208 5.58 -9.29 -22.45
N ALA A 209 6.65 -9.22 -23.24
CA ALA A 209 7.23 -7.96 -23.69
C ALA A 209 6.20 -7.08 -24.42
N ARG A 210 6.30 -5.74 -24.28
CA ARG A 210 5.41 -4.70 -24.84
C ARG A 210 4.05 -4.59 -24.16
N GLU A 211 3.71 -5.45 -23.21
CA GLU A 211 2.40 -5.46 -22.60
C GLU A 211 2.39 -4.77 -21.23
N TYR A 212 1.29 -4.08 -20.94
CA TYR A 212 0.95 -3.51 -19.64
C TYR A 212 -0.01 -4.44 -18.92
N TYR A 213 0.27 -4.68 -17.63
CA TYR A 213 -0.54 -5.54 -16.79
C TYR A 213 -1.13 -4.71 -15.65
N ASP A 214 -2.44 -4.50 -15.70
CA ASP A 214 -3.18 -3.77 -14.68
C ASP A 214 -3.30 -4.61 -13.40
N ILE A 215 -2.79 -4.09 -12.30
CA ILE A 215 -2.85 -4.69 -10.97
C ILE A 215 -3.78 -3.85 -10.10
N ALA A 216 -5.08 -4.13 -10.20
CA ALA A 216 -6.07 -3.51 -9.34
C ALA A 216 -5.94 -4.06 -7.91
N SER A 217 -5.73 -3.18 -6.94
CA SER A 217 -5.52 -3.56 -5.56
C SER A 217 -6.38 -2.71 -4.63
N LYS A 218 -7.30 -3.39 -3.94
CA LYS A 218 -8.08 -2.77 -2.87
C LYS A 218 -7.26 -2.79 -1.58
N LEU A 219 -6.87 -1.62 -1.11
CA LEU A 219 -5.99 -1.40 0.04
C LEU A 219 -6.80 -1.02 1.28
N ASP A 220 -7.82 -1.82 1.59
CA ASP A 220 -8.62 -1.61 2.77
C ASP A 220 -7.92 -2.16 4.01
N VAL A 221 -8.08 -1.45 5.11
CA VAL A 221 -7.66 -1.83 6.45
C VAL A 221 -8.88 -2.08 7.33
N LYS A 222 -8.71 -2.55 8.55
CA LYS A 222 -9.85 -2.68 9.47
C LYS A 222 -10.46 -1.32 9.76
N VAL A 223 -11.77 -1.26 9.88
CA VAL A 223 -12.48 -0.06 10.34
C VAL A 223 -12.85 -0.27 11.79
N CYS A 224 -12.55 0.71 12.63
CA CYS A 224 -13.17 0.77 13.94
C CYS A 224 -14.50 1.48 13.83
N ASP A 225 -15.54 0.79 14.21
CA ASP A 225 -16.85 1.41 14.35
C ASP A 225 -16.82 2.44 15.49
N ASP A 226 -17.37 3.61 15.28
CA ASP A 226 -17.49 4.67 16.28
C ASP A 226 -18.69 4.48 17.21
N LYS A 227 -19.47 3.41 17.01
CA LYS A 227 -20.62 3.04 17.83
C LYS A 227 -20.25 1.91 18.76
N TYR A 228 -20.29 2.19 20.05
CA TYR A 228 -20.00 1.22 21.10
C TYR A 228 -21.22 0.95 21.94
N TYR A 229 -21.40 -0.31 22.33
CA TYR A 229 -22.32 -0.68 23.39
C TYR A 229 -21.60 -0.53 24.72
N MET A 230 -22.05 0.41 25.53
CA MET A 230 -21.52 0.59 26.88
C MET A 230 -21.95 -0.54 27.76
N TRP A 231 -21.04 -1.13 28.52
CA TRP A 231 -21.35 -2.10 29.54
C TRP A 231 -21.86 -1.39 30.78
N ASP A 232 -22.93 -1.89 31.36
CA ASP A 232 -23.40 -1.43 32.65
C ASP A 232 -22.55 -2.06 33.77
N ALA A 233 -21.51 -1.34 34.16
CA ALA A 233 -20.62 -1.79 35.19
C ALA A 233 -21.31 -1.94 36.55
N LEU A 234 -22.43 -1.22 36.78
CA LEU A 234 -23.17 -1.26 38.02
C LEU A 234 -23.78 -2.63 38.28
N ASP A 235 -24.46 -3.16 37.29
CA ASP A 235 -25.25 -4.38 37.46
C ASP A 235 -24.43 -5.64 37.19
N GLU A 236 -23.49 -5.59 36.26
CA GLU A 236 -22.79 -6.78 35.78
C GLU A 236 -21.45 -6.99 36.44
N TYR A 237 -20.59 -5.99 36.43
CA TYR A 237 -19.21 -6.14 36.90
C TYR A 237 -19.09 -6.04 38.41
N TRP A 238 -19.83 -5.11 39.02
CA TRP A 238 -19.78 -4.84 40.46
C TRP A 238 -20.69 -5.77 41.27
N ALA A 239 -21.33 -6.75 40.62
CA ALA A 239 -22.08 -7.77 41.33
C ALA A 239 -21.22 -8.46 42.40
N GLY A 240 -21.56 -8.31 43.67
CA GLY A 240 -20.76 -8.79 44.79
C GLY A 240 -19.65 -7.86 45.29
N HIS A 241 -19.35 -6.78 44.57
CA HIS A 241 -18.29 -5.83 44.92
C HIS A 241 -18.79 -4.36 44.95
N LYS A 242 -20.06 -4.15 45.23
CA LYS A 242 -20.67 -2.81 45.20
C LYS A 242 -20.00 -1.78 46.10
N ALA A 243 -19.43 -2.21 47.19
CA ALA A 243 -18.72 -1.32 48.12
C ALA A 243 -17.43 -0.69 47.54
N GLU A 244 -16.86 -1.36 46.52
CA GLU A 244 -15.63 -0.94 45.87
C GLU A 244 -15.89 -0.08 44.63
N GLN A 245 -17.15 0.05 44.26
CA GLN A 245 -17.57 0.78 43.05
C GLN A 245 -17.21 2.27 43.16
N PRO A 246 -16.75 2.89 42.07
CA PRO A 246 -16.55 4.33 42.02
C PRO A 246 -17.84 5.08 42.37
N LYS A 247 -17.69 6.23 43.03
CA LYS A 247 -18.80 7.07 43.41
C LYS A 247 -18.71 8.41 42.69
N LYS A 248 -19.84 8.97 42.32
CA LYS A 248 -19.95 10.36 41.89
C LYS A 248 -20.73 11.15 42.92
N ASN A 249 -20.13 12.24 43.44
CA ASN A 249 -20.74 13.04 44.48
C ASN A 249 -21.21 12.23 45.69
N GLY A 250 -20.45 11.22 46.08
CA GLY A 250 -20.76 10.31 47.17
C GLY A 250 -21.84 9.25 46.86
N VAL A 251 -22.46 9.30 45.68
CA VAL A 251 -23.48 8.33 45.24
C VAL A 251 -22.85 7.22 44.42
N GLN A 252 -22.98 6.02 44.90
CA GLN A 252 -22.41 4.83 44.26
C GLN A 252 -23.10 4.54 42.93
N GLY A 253 -22.30 4.32 41.88
CA GLY A 253 -22.80 3.92 40.56
C GLY A 253 -23.54 4.99 39.74
N SER A 254 -23.50 6.25 40.14
CA SER A 254 -24.22 7.33 39.46
C SER A 254 -23.32 8.14 38.51
N GLY A 255 -22.77 7.53 37.49
CA GLY A 255 -21.90 8.19 36.48
C GLY A 255 -20.44 8.25 36.92
N TYR A 256 -19.68 9.26 36.41
CA TYR A 256 -18.23 9.34 36.67
C TYR A 256 -17.95 9.90 38.06
N PRO A 257 -16.99 9.26 38.78
CA PRO A 257 -16.55 9.83 40.03
C PRO A 257 -15.78 11.13 39.81
N GLU A 258 -16.01 12.08 40.70
CA GLU A 258 -15.24 13.32 40.80
C GLU A 258 -13.89 13.04 41.51
N ALA A 259 -12.97 14.00 41.47
CA ALA A 259 -11.64 13.85 42.03
C ALA A 259 -11.64 13.55 43.55
N SER A 260 -12.66 14.04 44.24
CA SER A 260 -12.87 13.85 45.68
C SER A 260 -13.61 12.58 46.07
N ASP A 261 -14.16 11.86 45.07
CA ASP A 261 -14.97 10.69 45.35
C ASP A 261 -14.13 9.53 45.83
N ALA A 262 -14.62 8.79 46.81
CA ALA A 262 -14.01 7.54 47.24
C ALA A 262 -14.01 6.48 46.12
N ASN A 263 -12.97 5.66 46.14
CA ASN A 263 -12.80 4.58 45.16
C ASN A 263 -12.72 5.06 43.67
N ARG A 264 -12.43 6.32 43.44
CA ARG A 264 -12.25 6.85 42.10
C ARG A 264 -11.15 6.13 41.30
N TRP A 265 -10.07 5.76 41.98
CA TRP A 265 -8.93 5.16 41.35
C TRP A 265 -8.71 3.73 41.86
N TYR A 266 -8.85 2.80 40.92
CA TYR A 266 -8.55 1.40 41.19
C TYR A 266 -7.17 1.05 40.67
N SER A 267 -6.39 0.32 41.42
CA SER A 267 -5.13 -0.24 40.98
C SER A 267 -4.92 -1.62 41.63
N GLN A 268 -4.11 -2.45 41.02
CA GLN A 268 -3.76 -3.75 41.59
C GLN A 268 -3.09 -3.64 42.99
N VAL A 269 -2.44 -2.52 43.26
CA VAL A 269 -1.81 -2.26 44.55
C VAL A 269 -2.86 -1.91 45.60
N SER A 270 -3.83 -1.06 45.28
CA SER A 270 -4.84 -0.63 46.23
C SER A 270 -6.02 -1.57 46.34
N HIS A 271 -6.33 -2.34 45.30
CA HIS A 271 -7.47 -3.26 45.21
C HIS A 271 -7.06 -4.53 44.49
N PRO A 272 -6.24 -5.40 45.09
CA PRO A 272 -5.65 -6.53 44.41
C PRO A 272 -6.63 -7.64 44.03
N THR A 273 -7.80 -7.69 44.63
CA THR A 273 -8.83 -8.71 44.42
C THR A 273 -9.98 -8.26 43.52
N ALA A 274 -10.28 -6.98 43.51
CA ALA A 274 -11.17 -6.44 42.53
C ALA A 274 -10.45 -6.42 41.18
N ALA A 275 -11.13 -6.43 40.11
CA ALA A 275 -10.51 -6.20 38.86
C ALA A 275 -9.86 -4.83 38.83
N SER A 276 -8.95 -4.69 39.64
CA SER A 276 -8.15 -3.55 40.01
C SER A 276 -7.31 -3.08 38.88
N LYS A 277 -7.91 -2.89 37.81
CA LYS A 277 -7.20 -2.53 36.64
C LYS A 277 -7.48 -1.09 36.48
N SER A 278 -6.48 -0.38 36.63
CA SER A 278 -6.49 1.04 36.75
C SER A 278 -7.14 1.73 35.57
N ALA A 279 -8.34 2.18 35.71
CA ALA A 279 -8.99 3.13 34.84
C ALA A 279 -8.59 4.59 35.14
N LYS A 280 -7.48 4.77 35.80
CA LYS A 280 -7.05 6.02 36.40
C LYS A 280 -7.08 7.24 35.47
N PHE A 281 -6.77 7.06 34.21
CA PHE A 281 -6.62 8.16 33.26
C PHE A 281 -7.66 8.21 32.18
N CYS A 282 -8.52 7.23 32.08
CA CYS A 282 -9.53 7.14 31.05
C CYS A 282 -10.86 6.76 31.64
N PRO A 283 -11.59 7.73 32.14
CA PRO A 283 -12.76 7.46 32.98
C PRO A 283 -13.85 6.80 32.21
N ASN A 284 -14.03 6.64 31.05
CA ASN A 284 -15.21 6.06 30.43
C ASN A 284 -14.94 4.75 29.69
N VAL A 285 -14.32 4.85 28.54
CA VAL A 285 -14.11 3.68 27.68
C VAL A 285 -13.11 2.74 28.32
N ASN A 286 -12.05 3.26 28.92
CA ASN A 286 -11.04 2.41 29.54
C ASN A 286 -11.51 1.78 30.84
N GLU A 287 -12.39 2.41 31.61
CA GLU A 287 -13.05 1.76 32.73
C GLU A 287 -13.93 0.63 32.25
N CYS A 288 -14.77 0.86 31.27
CA CYS A 288 -15.59 -0.21 30.66
C CYS A 288 -14.71 -1.33 30.10
N ILE A 289 -13.62 -1.00 29.45
CA ILE A 289 -12.65 -1.96 28.91
C ILE A 289 -12.08 -2.84 30.02
N TRP A 290 -11.67 -2.25 31.12
CA TRP A 290 -11.12 -2.99 32.26
C TRP A 290 -12.16 -3.82 32.98
N TYR A 291 -13.37 -3.35 33.06
CA TYR A 291 -14.48 -4.03 33.72
C TYR A 291 -15.14 -5.09 32.85
N CYS A 292 -15.07 -4.98 31.56
CA CYS A 292 -15.54 -6.00 30.61
C CYS A 292 -14.59 -7.21 30.45
N LEU A 293 -13.62 -7.36 31.30
CA LEU A 293 -12.58 -8.39 31.19
C LEU A 293 -13.03 -9.85 31.40
N LYS A 294 -14.30 -10.12 31.47
CA LYS A 294 -14.83 -11.46 31.24
C LYS A 294 -14.69 -11.94 29.78
N GLY A 295 -14.30 -11.06 28.87
CA GLY A 295 -14.07 -11.39 27.48
C GLY A 295 -12.64 -11.12 27.08
N ASP A 296 -11.73 -12.01 27.32
CA ASP A 296 -10.42 -12.18 26.72
C ASP A 296 -9.95 -10.97 25.86
N PRO A 297 -9.54 -9.84 26.43
CA PRO A 297 -9.01 -8.75 25.65
C PRO A 297 -7.66 -9.19 25.07
N HIS A 298 -7.48 -8.94 23.80
CA HIS A 298 -6.24 -9.20 23.11
C HIS A 298 -5.54 -7.90 22.78
N TRP A 299 -4.31 -7.74 23.24
CA TRP A 299 -3.44 -6.64 22.86
C TRP A 299 -2.65 -7.00 21.61
N ASP A 300 -2.69 -6.15 20.63
CA ASP A 300 -1.85 -6.25 19.45
C ASP A 300 -1.26 -4.87 19.15
N ASN A 301 -0.05 -4.85 18.59
CA ASN A 301 0.65 -3.62 18.19
C ASN A 301 0.91 -3.56 16.68
N THR A 302 0.32 -4.46 15.92
CA THR A 302 0.60 -4.63 14.50
C THR A 302 -0.61 -4.43 13.59
N THR A 303 -1.82 -4.66 14.09
CA THR A 303 -3.02 -4.51 13.26
C THR A 303 -3.20 -3.06 12.84
N LEU A 304 -3.25 -2.84 11.52
CA LEU A 304 -3.53 -1.56 10.92
C LEU A 304 -5.05 -1.35 10.80
N TRP A 305 -5.53 -0.22 11.26
CA TRP A 305 -6.94 0.12 11.22
C TRP A 305 -7.17 1.60 10.95
N THR A 306 -8.41 2.00 10.64
CA THR A 306 -8.77 3.38 10.35
C THR A 306 -10.02 3.81 11.11
N THR A 307 -10.00 5.05 11.54
CA THR A 307 -11.16 5.79 12.02
C THR A 307 -10.95 7.28 11.73
N TRP A 308 -12.04 8.03 11.53
CA TRP A 308 -12.01 9.49 11.31
C TRP A 308 -11.10 9.93 10.16
N GLY A 309 -10.87 9.04 9.18
CA GLY A 309 -10.05 9.33 8.01
C GLY A 309 -8.55 9.17 8.21
N HIS A 310 -8.11 8.65 9.36
CA HIS A 310 -6.70 8.46 9.67
C HIS A 310 -6.37 7.00 9.92
N LEU A 311 -5.08 6.65 9.74
CA LEU A 311 -4.55 5.33 10.09
C LEU A 311 -4.04 5.30 11.52
N TYR A 312 -4.25 4.15 12.15
CA TYR A 312 -3.74 3.80 13.46
C TYR A 312 -3.19 2.38 13.43
N VAL A 313 -2.34 2.05 14.38
CA VAL A 313 -1.74 0.73 14.50
C VAL A 313 -1.91 0.19 15.91
N GLY A 314 -2.22 -1.09 16.01
CA GLY A 314 -2.39 -1.77 17.28
C GLY A 314 -3.68 -1.40 17.99
N GLY A 315 -3.83 -1.91 19.19
CA GLY A 315 -4.95 -1.64 20.05
C GLY A 315 -5.34 -2.80 20.94
N MET A 316 -6.40 -2.59 21.68
CA MET A 316 -7.01 -3.66 22.48
C MET A 316 -8.27 -4.15 21.74
N TRP A 317 -8.31 -5.45 21.51
CA TRP A 317 -9.39 -6.12 20.78
C TRP A 317 -10.19 -7.01 21.73
N PHE A 318 -11.49 -7.02 21.53
CA PHE A 318 -12.42 -7.85 22.28
C PHE A 318 -13.10 -8.84 21.36
N LYS A 319 -13.48 -9.99 21.90
CA LYS A 319 -14.31 -10.94 21.17
C LYS A 319 -15.70 -10.34 20.91
N LYS A 320 -16.29 -10.67 19.78
CA LYS A 320 -17.68 -10.30 19.49
C LYS A 320 -18.63 -10.92 20.53
N ALA A 321 -19.69 -10.22 20.85
CA ALA A 321 -20.71 -10.70 21.80
C ALA A 321 -21.23 -12.11 21.46
N SER A 322 -21.42 -12.42 20.16
CA SER A 322 -21.86 -13.74 19.72
C SER A 322 -20.84 -14.86 20.03
N VAL A 323 -19.55 -14.56 19.99
CA VAL A 323 -18.49 -15.54 20.34
C VAL A 323 -18.45 -15.74 21.84
N ILE A 324 -18.54 -14.67 22.61
CA ILE A 324 -18.63 -14.74 24.08
C ILE A 324 -19.87 -15.55 24.51
N ALA A 325 -20.99 -15.35 23.84
CA ALA A 325 -22.21 -16.09 24.09
C ALA A 325 -22.04 -17.60 23.90
N SER A 326 -21.43 -18.00 22.80
CA SER A 326 -21.23 -19.43 22.50
C SER A 326 -20.24 -20.08 23.43
N GLU A 327 -19.17 -19.38 23.85
CA GLU A 327 -18.15 -19.91 24.74
C GLU A 327 -18.62 -20.01 26.20
N ASN A 328 -19.43 -19.08 26.67
CA ASN A 328 -19.86 -19.01 28.08
C ASN A 328 -21.25 -19.56 28.32
N GLY A 329 -21.92 -20.13 27.32
CA GLY A 329 -23.29 -20.64 27.47
C GLY A 329 -24.31 -19.55 27.81
N LYS A 330 -24.04 -18.30 27.56
CA LYS A 330 -24.95 -17.19 27.81
C LYS A 330 -26.03 -17.15 26.75
N ALA A 331 -27.27 -17.23 27.17
CA ALA A 331 -28.42 -17.32 26.29
C ALA A 331 -28.87 -15.96 25.73
N ASN A 332 -28.42 -14.85 26.29
CA ASN A 332 -28.97 -13.53 25.99
C ASN A 332 -27.97 -12.67 25.21
N ALA A 333 -28.13 -12.65 23.91
CA ALA A 333 -27.31 -11.84 23.03
C ALA A 333 -27.43 -10.31 23.29
N ALA A 334 -28.52 -9.84 23.87
CA ALA A 334 -28.69 -8.44 24.21
C ALA A 334 -27.84 -8.02 25.43
N GLU A 335 -27.74 -8.90 26.43
CA GLU A 335 -26.87 -8.68 27.59
C GLU A 335 -25.40 -8.69 27.19
N LEU A 336 -25.04 -9.58 26.24
CA LEU A 336 -23.67 -9.66 25.76
C LEU A 336 -23.30 -8.46 24.87
N LYS A 337 -24.24 -7.90 24.14
CA LYS A 337 -24.04 -6.65 23.42
C LYS A 337 -23.79 -5.48 24.36
N LYS A 338 -24.43 -5.45 25.51
CA LYS A 338 -24.16 -4.47 26.58
C LYS A 338 -22.75 -4.66 27.17
N ALA A 339 -22.28 -5.90 27.24
CA ALA A 339 -20.96 -6.25 27.75
C ALA A 339 -19.81 -6.13 26.72
N ASP A 340 -20.12 -5.91 25.46
CA ASP A 340 -19.15 -5.68 24.38
C ASP A 340 -19.12 -4.19 24.03
N PRO A 341 -18.28 -3.39 24.66
CA PRO A 341 -18.25 -1.94 24.46
C PRO A 341 -17.80 -1.55 23.05
N LEU A 342 -17.21 -2.46 22.31
CA LEU A 342 -16.69 -2.20 20.99
C LEU A 342 -17.54 -2.81 19.87
N GLY A 343 -18.57 -3.58 20.19
CA GLY A 343 -19.46 -4.20 19.21
C GLY A 343 -18.76 -5.13 18.22
N ARG A 344 -17.67 -5.79 18.62
CA ARG A 344 -16.76 -6.56 17.74
C ARG A 344 -16.82 -8.04 17.96
#